data_11acbf71992a632988cc5002fb1b69d7
#
_entry.id   11acbf71992a632988cc5002fb1b69d7
#
_cell.length_a   1.000
_cell.length_b   1.000
_cell.length_c   1.000
_cell.angle_alpha   90.00
_cell.angle_beta   90.00
_cell.angle_gamma   90.00
#
_symmetry.space_group_name_H-M   'P 1'
#
loop_
_entity.id
_entity.type
_entity.pdbx_description
1 polymer ?
#
loop_
_entity_poly.entity_id
_entity_poly.type
_entity_poly.pdbx_seq_one_letter_code
_entity_poly.pdbx_strand_id
1 'polypeptide(L)'
;MLIEDAVSSGTPQFVIDSYATLADRAKTQSFGLIEEDVIVLDTETTGLSVQDNELIEISAARLSGREVIDRFDTFVHPKQLIPAEITELTSITNADVADAPSAVEAVAALADFVGGCPVIAHNATFDRSFIESVKGGVNVSDIWIDSLALSRIALPRLASHKLSFMADLFGCDSVSHRANADVDALCGVWRVLLVALTDLPQGLMARLADMHPDVPWSYRPIFSFLAGQNPGSIFSLSAARADVLKADRADDRVDADELPVLKMPSREEIEADYAPGGLVNRMYPTYEPRDEQIAMALEVRDALVTGTHRVIEAGTGVGKSMAYLVPFAEAARRNNITVGIATKSNNLADQLMYHELPKLAEQLDGGLSFCALKGYDHYPCLRKLERMSRGQVEITTKRDPADTLTAVAVIMAYVCQSADGDLDSLGIRWRSVNRPDFTTASRECARRLCPFFPDKCLVHGARRRAAHADVVVTNHSLLFRNVAAEGRILPPIRHWVIDEAHSIEREARRQWARVVSADESRVLFERLGGSSTGALSQVSRDLATSEGSTLYLGLTAKATSTVARASMAIADVFDGVRELGRRARGGYDNANLWIGPELRESDDWHDFLQSAYTGI
;
A
#
# COMPACT_ATOMS: atom_id res chain seq x y z
N MET A 1 -19.89 11.90 11.00
CA MET A 1 -18.55 12.24 10.48
C MET A 1 -18.72 12.81 9.08
N LEU A 2 -17.99 13.87 8.70
CA LEU A 2 -18.02 14.39 7.32
C LEU A 2 -17.17 13.50 6.42
N ILE A 3 -17.55 13.37 5.14
CA ILE A 3 -16.77 12.57 4.16
C ILE A 3 -15.35 13.13 4.00
N GLU A 4 -15.19 14.44 4.05
CA GLU A 4 -13.88 15.10 3.94
C GLU A 4 -12.89 14.64 5.01
N ASP A 5 -13.38 14.37 6.24
CA ASP A 5 -12.58 13.88 7.36
C ASP A 5 -12.31 12.35 7.26
N ALA A 6 -13.09 11.65 6.44
CA ALA A 6 -13.07 10.20 6.30
C ALA A 6 -12.20 9.70 5.14
N VAL A 7 -11.70 10.59 4.29
CA VAL A 7 -10.87 10.24 3.13
C VAL A 7 -9.40 10.60 3.35
N SER A 8 -8.54 9.90 2.64
CA SER A 8 -7.10 10.18 2.66
C SER A 8 -6.80 11.57 2.09
N SER A 9 -5.84 12.27 2.66
CA SER A 9 -5.36 13.58 2.17
C SER A 9 -5.00 13.51 0.68
N GLY A 10 -5.22 14.59 -0.06
CA GLY A 10 -5.00 14.65 -1.51
C GLY A 10 -6.04 13.88 -2.34
N THR A 11 -7.19 13.53 -1.76
CA THR A 11 -8.33 12.99 -2.52
C THR A 11 -8.94 14.10 -3.38
N PRO A 12 -9.10 13.90 -4.70
CA PRO A 12 -9.71 14.89 -5.57
C PRO A 12 -11.15 15.23 -5.18
N GLN A 13 -11.57 16.49 -5.33
CA GLN A 13 -12.90 16.95 -4.91
C GLN A 13 -14.03 16.15 -5.56
N PHE A 14 -13.92 15.79 -6.84
CA PHE A 14 -14.95 14.98 -7.51
C PHE A 14 -15.16 13.61 -6.87
N VAL A 15 -14.13 13.04 -6.21
CA VAL A 15 -14.23 11.77 -5.47
C VAL A 15 -14.94 12.00 -4.14
N ILE A 16 -14.62 13.09 -3.45
CA ILE A 16 -15.28 13.49 -2.20
C ILE A 16 -16.78 13.71 -2.46
N ASP A 17 -17.10 14.46 -3.51
CA ASP A 17 -18.50 14.75 -3.92
C ASP A 17 -19.24 13.45 -4.27
N SER A 18 -18.60 12.51 -4.98
CA SER A 18 -19.17 11.19 -5.26
C SER A 18 -19.46 10.43 -3.97
N TYR A 19 -18.49 10.32 -3.06
CA TYR A 19 -18.65 9.59 -1.80
C TYR A 19 -19.75 10.20 -0.91
N ALA A 20 -19.93 11.52 -0.92
CA ALA A 20 -20.95 12.21 -0.14
C ALA A 20 -22.40 11.82 -0.56
N THR A 21 -22.60 11.35 -1.78
CA THR A 21 -23.93 10.97 -2.30
C THR A 21 -24.25 9.49 -2.12
N LEU A 22 -23.26 8.65 -1.77
CA LEU A 22 -23.43 7.19 -1.79
C LEU A 22 -24.49 6.68 -0.83
N ALA A 23 -24.57 7.21 0.37
CA ALA A 23 -25.55 6.79 1.38
C ALA A 23 -27.01 6.96 0.89
N ASP A 24 -27.32 8.11 0.29
CA ASP A 24 -28.68 8.40 -0.23
C ASP A 24 -28.97 7.62 -1.51
N ARG A 25 -27.99 7.46 -2.38
CA ARG A 25 -28.11 6.64 -3.59
C ARG A 25 -28.30 5.17 -3.25
N ALA A 26 -27.61 4.64 -2.26
CA ALA A 26 -27.77 3.26 -1.81
C ALA A 26 -29.18 2.96 -1.28
N LYS A 27 -29.90 3.96 -0.76
CA LYS A 27 -31.29 3.84 -0.30
C LYS A 27 -32.28 3.81 -1.47
N THR A 28 -31.99 4.49 -2.57
CA THR A 28 -32.95 4.76 -3.65
C THR A 28 -32.65 3.99 -4.94
N GLN A 29 -31.39 3.75 -5.25
CA GLN A 29 -31.03 3.01 -6.45
C GLN A 29 -31.40 1.53 -6.32
N SER A 30 -32.26 1.08 -7.24
CA SER A 30 -32.58 -0.34 -7.36
C SER A 30 -31.81 -0.89 -8.56
N PHE A 31 -30.72 -1.57 -8.31
CA PHE A 31 -30.23 -2.52 -9.28
C PHE A 31 -30.28 -3.90 -8.65
N GLY A 32 -30.77 -4.87 -9.40
CA GLY A 32 -30.43 -6.25 -9.10
C GLY A 32 -28.92 -6.33 -9.28
N LEU A 33 -28.22 -6.69 -8.24
CA LEU A 33 -26.77 -6.49 -8.20
C LEU A 33 -25.99 -7.76 -8.48
N ILE A 34 -26.68 -8.85 -8.41
CA ILE A 34 -26.34 -10.17 -8.90
C ILE A 34 -27.68 -10.77 -9.32
N GLU A 35 -27.74 -11.51 -10.42
CA GLU A 35 -28.97 -12.21 -10.85
C GLU A 35 -29.45 -13.25 -9.83
N GLU A 36 -28.64 -13.55 -8.82
CA GLU A 36 -28.86 -14.57 -7.79
C GLU A 36 -28.97 -13.93 -6.39
N ASP A 37 -29.64 -14.59 -5.49
CA ASP A 37 -29.64 -14.25 -4.08
C ASP A 37 -28.22 -14.39 -3.50
N VAL A 38 -27.89 -13.55 -2.53
CA VAL A 38 -26.62 -13.62 -1.79
C VAL A 38 -26.89 -13.74 -0.30
N ILE A 39 -25.94 -14.34 0.41
CA ILE A 39 -25.99 -14.47 1.86
C ILE A 39 -24.95 -13.51 2.47
N VAL A 40 -25.40 -12.61 3.32
CA VAL A 40 -24.52 -11.82 4.19
C VAL A 40 -24.37 -12.58 5.49
N LEU A 41 -23.15 -12.78 5.95
CA LEU A 41 -22.83 -13.64 7.09
C LEU A 41 -21.81 -12.98 8.00
N ASP A 42 -21.94 -13.22 9.29
CA ASP A 42 -20.96 -12.89 10.32
C ASP A 42 -20.93 -13.97 11.41
N THR A 43 -19.78 -14.12 12.07
CA THR A 43 -19.60 -15.14 13.12
C THR A 43 -18.88 -14.55 14.32
N GLU A 44 -19.36 -14.92 15.53
CA GLU A 44 -18.65 -14.69 16.77
C GLU A 44 -17.95 -15.97 17.26
N THR A 45 -16.77 -15.79 17.86
CA THR A 45 -15.88 -16.89 18.23
C THR A 45 -15.30 -16.68 19.63
N THR A 46 -14.76 -17.73 20.23
CA THR A 46 -14.05 -17.64 21.52
C THR A 46 -12.68 -16.99 21.42
N GLY A 47 -12.24 -16.56 20.22
CA GLY A 47 -10.97 -15.87 19.97
C GLY A 47 -10.53 -15.96 18.50
N LEU A 48 -9.31 -15.54 18.17
CA LEU A 48 -8.88 -15.30 16.79
C LEU A 48 -8.26 -16.51 16.06
N SER A 49 -7.82 -17.54 16.80
CA SER A 49 -7.10 -18.69 16.24
C SER A 49 -8.06 -19.86 16.00
N VAL A 50 -8.24 -20.25 14.77
CA VAL A 50 -9.11 -21.39 14.41
C VAL A 50 -8.64 -22.74 14.99
N GLN A 51 -7.36 -22.84 15.38
CA GLN A 51 -6.80 -24.03 16.01
C GLN A 51 -7.19 -24.14 17.48
N ASP A 52 -7.35 -23.01 18.18
CA ASP A 52 -7.50 -22.93 19.62
C ASP A 52 -8.89 -22.43 20.05
N ASN A 53 -9.69 -21.92 19.11
CA ASN A 53 -10.96 -21.26 19.41
C ASN A 53 -12.11 -21.85 18.59
N GLU A 54 -13.34 -21.58 19.03
CA GLU A 54 -14.56 -22.20 18.52
C GLU A 54 -15.62 -21.14 18.21
N LEU A 55 -16.60 -21.49 17.35
CA LEU A 55 -17.78 -20.68 17.05
C LEU A 55 -18.70 -20.59 18.28
N ILE A 56 -19.29 -19.41 18.53
CA ILE A 56 -20.29 -19.20 19.60
C ILE A 56 -21.58 -18.55 19.08
N GLU A 57 -21.56 -17.85 17.94
CA GLU A 57 -22.72 -17.31 17.26
C GLU A 57 -22.50 -17.36 15.75
N ILE A 58 -23.55 -17.66 14.98
CA ILE A 58 -23.59 -17.55 13.52
C ILE A 58 -24.86 -16.80 13.15
N SER A 59 -24.73 -15.73 12.42
CA SER A 59 -25.87 -14.98 11.86
C SER A 59 -25.70 -14.83 10.37
N ALA A 60 -26.81 -14.93 9.64
CA ALA A 60 -26.85 -14.73 8.21
C ALA A 60 -28.18 -14.12 7.74
N ALA A 61 -28.11 -13.32 6.70
CA ALA A 61 -29.27 -12.75 6.02
C ALA A 61 -29.23 -13.07 4.53
N ARG A 62 -30.34 -13.53 3.97
CA ARG A 62 -30.51 -13.73 2.55
C ARG A 62 -31.01 -12.44 1.91
N LEU A 63 -30.26 -11.91 0.97
CA LEU A 63 -30.65 -10.76 0.17
C LEU A 63 -31.08 -11.22 -1.22
N SER A 64 -32.28 -10.77 -1.65
CA SER A 64 -32.72 -10.81 -3.03
C SER A 64 -32.75 -9.37 -3.56
N GLY A 65 -31.81 -9.04 -4.43
CA GLY A 65 -31.58 -7.66 -4.81
C GLY A 65 -31.23 -6.76 -3.63
N ARG A 66 -32.17 -5.88 -3.22
CA ARG A 66 -31.97 -4.94 -2.11
C ARG A 66 -32.59 -5.41 -0.79
N GLU A 67 -33.48 -6.38 -0.82
CA GLU A 67 -34.33 -6.74 0.31
C GLU A 67 -33.78 -7.95 1.03
N VAL A 68 -33.78 -7.89 2.35
CA VAL A 68 -33.56 -9.05 3.19
C VAL A 68 -34.86 -9.87 3.18
N ILE A 69 -34.81 -11.06 2.59
CA ILE A 69 -35.99 -11.92 2.41
C ILE A 69 -36.05 -13.07 3.43
N ASP A 70 -34.92 -13.43 4.05
CA ASP A 70 -34.84 -14.49 5.04
C ASP A 70 -33.67 -14.27 5.98
N ARG A 71 -33.70 -14.90 7.20
CA ARG A 71 -32.65 -14.79 8.21
C ARG A 71 -32.37 -16.13 8.86
N PHE A 72 -31.11 -16.27 9.26
CA PHE A 72 -30.63 -17.40 10.05
C PHE A 72 -29.80 -16.86 11.21
N ASP A 73 -30.20 -17.14 12.43
CA ASP A 73 -29.51 -16.74 13.65
C ASP A 73 -29.44 -17.94 14.59
N THR A 74 -28.26 -18.29 15.06
CA THR A 74 -28.08 -19.36 16.04
C THR A 74 -26.85 -19.12 16.92
N PHE A 75 -27.01 -19.37 18.21
CA PHE A 75 -25.88 -19.63 19.08
C PHE A 75 -25.27 -21.00 18.76
N VAL A 76 -24.01 -21.17 19.14
CA VAL A 76 -23.26 -22.42 18.97
C VAL A 76 -22.68 -22.83 20.32
N HIS A 77 -22.88 -24.08 20.73
CA HIS A 77 -22.32 -24.60 21.97
C HIS A 77 -20.83 -24.91 21.81
N PRO A 78 -19.91 -24.14 22.43
CA PRO A 78 -18.49 -24.43 22.38
C PRO A 78 -18.14 -25.53 23.39
N LYS A 79 -17.05 -26.28 23.14
CA LYS A 79 -16.53 -27.28 24.06
C LYS A 79 -15.81 -26.68 25.26
N GLN A 80 -15.33 -25.46 25.12
CA GLN A 80 -14.59 -24.70 26.14
C GLN A 80 -15.44 -23.51 26.62
N LEU A 81 -15.18 -23.06 27.84
CA LEU A 81 -15.81 -21.84 28.36
C LEU A 81 -15.41 -20.62 27.57
N ILE A 82 -16.34 -19.72 27.32
CA ILE A 82 -16.09 -18.43 26.69
C ILE A 82 -15.20 -17.60 27.61
N PRO A 83 -14.05 -17.07 27.12
CA PRO A 83 -13.19 -16.18 27.91
C PRO A 83 -13.91 -14.88 28.31
N ALA A 84 -13.61 -14.37 29.51
CA ALA A 84 -14.26 -13.16 30.02
C ALA A 84 -14.13 -11.96 29.10
N GLU A 85 -12.97 -11.78 28.45
CA GLU A 85 -12.69 -10.72 27.47
C GLU A 85 -13.59 -10.83 26.22
N ILE A 86 -13.93 -12.05 25.79
CA ILE A 86 -14.86 -12.27 24.67
C ILE A 86 -16.29 -11.96 25.11
N THR A 87 -16.68 -12.35 26.34
CA THR A 87 -17.98 -11.98 26.89
C THR A 87 -18.13 -10.46 27.03
N GLU A 88 -17.09 -9.74 27.44
CA GLU A 88 -17.09 -8.26 27.47
C GLU A 88 -17.27 -7.65 26.07
N LEU A 89 -16.65 -8.25 25.06
CA LEU A 89 -16.70 -7.77 23.68
C LEU A 89 -18.06 -8.05 23.01
N THR A 90 -18.53 -9.32 23.08
CA THR A 90 -19.71 -9.81 22.34
C THR A 90 -20.99 -9.77 23.14
N SER A 91 -20.90 -9.60 24.47
CA SER A 91 -22.00 -9.77 25.45
C SER A 91 -22.58 -11.19 25.48
N ILE A 92 -21.94 -12.19 24.85
CA ILE A 92 -22.37 -13.59 24.86
C ILE A 92 -21.78 -14.28 26.10
N THR A 93 -22.63 -14.89 26.89
CA THR A 93 -22.23 -15.61 28.12
C THR A 93 -22.27 -17.12 27.92
N ASN A 94 -21.62 -17.87 28.82
CA ASN A 94 -21.71 -19.33 28.82
C ASN A 94 -23.15 -19.84 29.05
N ALA A 95 -24.01 -19.03 29.65
CA ALA A 95 -25.44 -19.40 29.85
C ALA A 95 -26.24 -19.33 28.54
N ASP A 96 -25.91 -18.35 27.67
CA ASP A 96 -26.61 -18.17 26.40
C ASP A 96 -26.34 -19.33 25.42
N VAL A 97 -25.16 -19.93 25.48
CA VAL A 97 -24.75 -21.03 24.60
C VAL A 97 -24.94 -22.43 25.20
N ALA A 98 -25.42 -22.53 26.45
CA ALA A 98 -25.47 -23.80 27.16
C ALA A 98 -26.36 -24.85 26.48
N ASP A 99 -27.52 -24.43 25.98
CA ASP A 99 -28.50 -25.28 25.29
C ASP A 99 -28.46 -25.11 23.75
N ALA A 100 -27.46 -24.43 23.23
CA ALA A 100 -27.31 -24.20 21.81
C ALA A 100 -26.88 -25.48 21.06
N PRO A 101 -27.17 -25.58 19.74
CA PRO A 101 -26.72 -26.71 18.93
C PRO A 101 -25.19 -26.78 18.89
N SER A 102 -24.68 -27.98 18.66
CA SER A 102 -23.26 -28.18 18.41
C SER A 102 -22.82 -27.47 17.11
N ALA A 103 -21.52 -27.15 16.99
CA ALA A 103 -21.00 -26.54 15.79
C ALA A 103 -21.33 -27.33 14.50
N VAL A 104 -21.36 -28.66 14.57
CA VAL A 104 -21.71 -29.52 13.43
C VAL A 104 -23.18 -29.35 13.02
N GLU A 105 -24.08 -29.28 13.97
CA GLU A 105 -25.53 -29.08 13.72
C GLU A 105 -25.79 -27.67 13.20
N ALA A 106 -25.18 -26.64 13.82
CA ALA A 106 -25.32 -25.25 13.40
C ALA A 106 -24.82 -25.02 11.99
N VAL A 107 -23.63 -25.56 11.65
CA VAL A 107 -23.04 -25.44 10.30
C VAL A 107 -23.82 -26.23 9.25
N ALA A 108 -24.41 -27.38 9.61
CA ALA A 108 -25.29 -28.11 8.70
C ALA A 108 -26.58 -27.32 8.40
N ALA A 109 -27.20 -26.72 9.40
CA ALA A 109 -28.37 -25.86 9.23
C ALA A 109 -28.02 -24.59 8.42
N LEU A 110 -26.83 -24.00 8.64
CA LEU A 110 -26.34 -22.91 7.83
C LEU A 110 -26.17 -23.31 6.37
N ALA A 111 -25.60 -24.49 6.08
CA ALA A 111 -25.43 -24.99 4.70
C ALA A 111 -26.77 -25.14 3.97
N ASP A 112 -27.80 -25.67 4.68
CA ASP A 112 -29.16 -25.76 4.15
C ASP A 112 -29.75 -24.36 3.88
N PHE A 113 -29.53 -23.41 4.81
CA PHE A 113 -29.97 -22.02 4.63
C PHE A 113 -29.25 -21.34 3.45
N VAL A 114 -27.94 -21.50 3.30
CA VAL A 114 -27.15 -20.90 2.22
C VAL A 114 -27.57 -21.46 0.86
N GLY A 115 -27.80 -22.77 0.75
CA GLY A 115 -28.37 -23.40 -0.45
C GLY A 115 -27.55 -23.19 -1.72
N GLY A 116 -26.23 -23.03 -1.60
CA GLY A 116 -25.30 -22.81 -2.70
C GLY A 116 -25.17 -21.34 -3.16
N CYS A 117 -25.86 -20.39 -2.51
CA CYS A 117 -25.69 -18.97 -2.80
C CYS A 117 -24.27 -18.48 -2.45
N PRO A 118 -23.76 -17.43 -3.12
CA PRO A 118 -22.55 -16.74 -2.72
C PRO A 118 -22.69 -16.15 -1.29
N VAL A 119 -21.62 -16.29 -0.48
CA VAL A 119 -21.54 -15.75 0.87
C VAL A 119 -20.68 -14.51 0.91
N ILE A 120 -21.16 -13.46 1.54
CA ILE A 120 -20.49 -12.18 1.77
C ILE A 120 -20.19 -12.05 3.25
N ALA A 121 -18.93 -11.84 3.60
CA ALA A 121 -18.52 -11.55 4.97
C ALA A 121 -17.48 -10.43 4.99
N HIS A 122 -17.30 -9.77 6.14
CA HIS A 122 -16.31 -8.70 6.27
C HIS A 122 -14.99 -9.23 6.81
N ASN A 123 -13.94 -9.33 6.00
CA ASN A 123 -12.74 -10.12 6.20
C ASN A 123 -13.04 -11.63 6.14
N ALA A 124 -13.76 -12.02 5.12
CA ALA A 124 -14.37 -13.33 4.91
C ALA A 124 -13.44 -14.55 5.18
N THR A 125 -12.13 -14.36 5.09
CA THR A 125 -11.14 -15.40 5.43
C THR A 125 -11.29 -15.87 6.89
N PHE A 126 -11.69 -14.97 7.79
CA PHE A 126 -11.89 -15.29 9.20
C PHE A 126 -13.11 -16.22 9.37
N ASP A 127 -14.28 -15.77 8.98
CA ASP A 127 -15.53 -16.52 9.11
C ASP A 127 -15.46 -17.85 8.39
N ARG A 128 -15.00 -17.83 7.14
CA ARG A 128 -14.78 -19.01 6.32
C ARG A 128 -13.90 -20.04 7.01
N SER A 129 -12.78 -19.61 7.62
CA SER A 129 -11.83 -20.54 8.25
C SER A 129 -12.43 -21.24 9.46
N PHE A 130 -13.25 -20.56 10.26
CA PHE A 130 -13.96 -21.16 11.39
C PHE A 130 -15.07 -22.12 10.92
N ILE A 131 -15.87 -21.73 9.94
CA ILE A 131 -16.92 -22.57 9.37
C ILE A 131 -16.31 -23.82 8.72
N GLU A 132 -15.29 -23.69 7.87
CA GLU A 132 -14.63 -24.81 7.17
C GLU A 132 -13.87 -25.74 8.14
N SER A 133 -13.48 -25.28 9.33
CA SER A 133 -12.89 -26.13 10.37
C SER A 133 -13.87 -27.14 10.96
N VAL A 134 -15.17 -26.87 10.85
CA VAL A 134 -16.24 -27.76 11.31
C VAL A 134 -16.57 -28.78 10.24
N LYS A 135 -16.87 -30.01 10.67
CA LYS A 135 -17.25 -31.09 9.73
C LYS A 135 -18.46 -30.70 8.88
N GLY A 136 -18.30 -30.69 7.58
CA GLY A 136 -19.31 -30.28 6.60
C GLY A 136 -19.24 -28.82 6.18
N GLY A 137 -18.47 -27.99 6.88
CA GLY A 137 -18.38 -26.54 6.62
C GLY A 137 -17.86 -26.16 5.26
N VAL A 138 -17.02 -27.00 4.63
CA VAL A 138 -16.55 -26.79 3.26
C VAL A 138 -17.66 -26.80 2.21
N ASN A 139 -18.84 -27.34 2.54
CA ASN A 139 -19.98 -27.42 1.64
C ASN A 139 -20.96 -26.23 1.80
N VAL A 140 -20.68 -25.26 2.66
CA VAL A 140 -21.57 -24.13 2.90
C VAL A 140 -21.67 -23.24 1.66
N SER A 141 -20.55 -22.89 1.04
CA SER A 141 -20.54 -22.19 -0.24
C SER A 141 -19.21 -22.35 -0.97
N ASP A 142 -19.27 -22.43 -2.29
CA ASP A 142 -18.09 -22.41 -3.18
C ASP A 142 -17.58 -20.98 -3.40
N ILE A 143 -18.45 -19.97 -3.23
CA ILE A 143 -18.15 -18.55 -3.54
C ILE A 143 -18.22 -17.73 -2.26
N TRP A 144 -17.07 -17.28 -1.82
CA TRP A 144 -16.92 -16.33 -0.71
C TRP A 144 -16.43 -14.98 -1.21
N ILE A 145 -17.17 -13.92 -0.89
CA ILE A 145 -16.88 -12.55 -1.25
C ILE A 145 -16.46 -11.79 0.01
N ASP A 146 -15.20 -11.35 0.03
CA ASP A 146 -14.69 -10.51 1.11
C ASP A 146 -15.07 -9.04 0.87
N SER A 147 -16.04 -8.53 1.63
CA SER A 147 -16.50 -7.14 1.55
C SER A 147 -15.42 -6.13 1.94
N LEU A 148 -14.44 -6.52 2.78
CA LEU A 148 -13.29 -5.70 3.12
C LEU A 148 -12.37 -5.49 1.89
N ALA A 149 -12.13 -6.53 1.10
CA ALA A 149 -11.36 -6.39 -0.14
C ALA A 149 -12.16 -5.63 -1.20
N LEU A 150 -13.47 -5.88 -1.31
CA LEU A 150 -14.34 -5.15 -2.23
C LEU A 150 -14.43 -3.67 -1.87
N SER A 151 -14.47 -3.31 -0.57
CA SER A 151 -14.48 -1.91 -0.14
C SER A 151 -13.22 -1.15 -0.55
N ARG A 152 -12.07 -1.83 -0.56
CA ARG A 152 -10.81 -1.25 -1.05
C ARG A 152 -10.81 -1.02 -2.57
N ILE A 153 -11.59 -1.80 -3.32
CA ILE A 153 -11.80 -1.58 -4.75
C ILE A 153 -12.80 -0.44 -4.98
N ALA A 154 -13.94 -0.49 -4.30
CA ALA A 154 -15.03 0.46 -4.50
C ALA A 154 -14.70 1.87 -3.97
N LEU A 155 -14.03 1.93 -2.82
CA LEU A 155 -13.78 3.15 -2.05
C LEU A 155 -12.29 3.29 -1.67
N PRO A 156 -11.36 3.26 -2.64
CA PRO A 156 -9.92 3.16 -2.36
C PRO A 156 -9.33 4.39 -1.64
N ARG A 157 -10.11 5.46 -1.49
CA ARG A 157 -9.67 6.70 -0.83
C ARG A 157 -10.15 6.83 0.62
N LEU A 158 -10.94 5.90 1.14
CA LEU A 158 -11.30 5.90 2.57
C LEU A 158 -10.07 5.71 3.45
N ALA A 159 -10.02 6.44 4.56
CA ALA A 159 -8.98 6.32 5.57
C ALA A 159 -9.06 4.99 6.34
N SER A 160 -10.25 4.39 6.44
CA SER A 160 -10.48 3.10 7.07
C SER A 160 -11.55 2.31 6.32
N HIS A 161 -11.32 0.99 6.22
CA HIS A 161 -12.26 0.05 5.64
C HIS A 161 -12.83 -0.93 6.70
N LYS A 162 -12.78 -0.55 7.98
CA LYS A 162 -13.46 -1.32 9.05
C LYS A 162 -14.98 -1.22 8.86
N LEU A 163 -15.69 -2.30 9.15
CA LEU A 163 -17.16 -2.34 9.02
C LEU A 163 -17.82 -1.23 9.83
N SER A 164 -17.44 -1.07 11.11
CA SER A 164 -17.96 -0.01 11.99
C SER A 164 -17.72 1.39 11.43
N PHE A 165 -16.52 1.65 10.91
CA PHE A 165 -16.20 2.96 10.32
C PHE A 165 -17.07 3.27 9.09
N MET A 166 -17.25 2.29 8.20
CA MET A 166 -18.09 2.48 7.00
C MET A 166 -19.57 2.57 7.35
N ALA A 167 -20.04 1.76 8.31
CA ALA A 167 -21.43 1.80 8.78
C ALA A 167 -21.77 3.17 9.37
N ASP A 168 -20.93 3.71 10.26
CA ASP A 168 -21.10 5.05 10.84
C ASP A 168 -21.04 6.15 9.77
N LEU A 169 -20.09 6.07 8.84
CA LEU A 169 -19.89 7.07 7.79
C LEU A 169 -21.10 7.17 6.85
N PHE A 170 -21.66 6.03 6.45
CA PHE A 170 -22.77 5.97 5.48
C PHE A 170 -24.14 5.85 6.14
N GLY A 171 -24.22 5.93 7.47
CA GLY A 171 -25.49 5.89 8.22
C GLY A 171 -26.21 4.56 8.08
N CYS A 172 -25.46 3.44 8.05
CA CYS A 172 -25.97 2.09 8.15
C CYS A 172 -26.22 1.71 9.62
N ASP A 173 -26.76 0.51 9.86
CA ASP A 173 -26.95 0.01 11.21
C ASP A 173 -25.60 -0.08 11.97
N SER A 174 -25.65 0.05 13.29
CA SER A 174 -24.43 0.12 14.11
C SER A 174 -23.85 -1.28 14.35
N VAL A 175 -22.53 -1.39 14.27
CA VAL A 175 -21.77 -2.57 14.63
C VAL A 175 -21.68 -2.68 16.15
N SER A 176 -21.97 -3.85 16.72
CA SER A 176 -22.02 -4.06 18.17
C SER A 176 -21.28 -5.31 18.65
N HIS A 177 -20.54 -5.99 17.79
CA HIS A 177 -19.92 -7.30 18.07
C HIS A 177 -20.98 -8.35 18.51
N ARG A 178 -22.10 -8.32 17.85
CA ARG A 178 -23.13 -9.35 17.83
C ARG A 178 -23.39 -9.69 16.37
N ALA A 179 -23.26 -10.94 16.02
CA ALA A 179 -23.28 -11.37 14.62
C ALA A 179 -24.52 -10.87 13.86
N ASN A 180 -25.71 -10.86 14.49
CA ASN A 180 -26.94 -10.37 13.85
C ASN A 180 -26.91 -8.87 13.55
N ALA A 181 -26.39 -8.04 14.47
CA ALA A 181 -26.27 -6.59 14.24
C ALA A 181 -25.19 -6.28 13.20
N ASP A 182 -24.10 -7.02 13.20
CA ASP A 182 -23.00 -6.85 12.26
C ASP A 182 -23.42 -7.31 10.85
N VAL A 183 -24.28 -8.32 10.72
CA VAL A 183 -24.95 -8.70 9.46
C VAL A 183 -25.83 -7.55 8.95
N ASP A 184 -26.63 -6.88 9.81
CA ASP A 184 -27.46 -5.74 9.39
C ASP A 184 -26.62 -4.57 8.90
N ALA A 185 -25.57 -4.24 9.64
CA ALA A 185 -24.59 -3.23 9.24
C ALA A 185 -23.94 -3.58 7.88
N LEU A 186 -23.54 -4.83 7.72
CA LEU A 186 -22.92 -5.31 6.48
C LEU A 186 -23.89 -5.31 5.30
N CYS A 187 -25.17 -5.62 5.50
CA CYS A 187 -26.19 -5.48 4.46
C CYS A 187 -26.31 -4.04 3.95
N GLY A 188 -26.25 -3.05 4.86
CA GLY A 188 -26.23 -1.64 4.51
C GLY A 188 -24.97 -1.25 3.73
N VAL A 189 -23.81 -1.60 4.26
CA VAL A 189 -22.50 -1.33 3.64
C VAL A 189 -22.39 -2.02 2.28
N TRP A 190 -22.86 -3.25 2.12
CA TRP A 190 -22.88 -3.96 0.84
C TRP A 190 -23.57 -3.15 -0.26
N ARG A 191 -24.74 -2.58 0.02
CA ARG A 191 -25.47 -1.72 -0.92
C ARG A 191 -24.66 -0.50 -1.31
N VAL A 192 -23.98 0.14 -0.35
CA VAL A 192 -23.10 1.30 -0.59
C VAL A 192 -21.94 0.90 -1.50
N LEU A 193 -21.29 -0.23 -1.26
CA LEU A 193 -20.16 -0.69 -2.06
C LEU A 193 -20.55 -0.92 -3.53
N LEU A 194 -21.71 -1.49 -3.76
CA LEU A 194 -22.19 -1.77 -5.10
C LEU A 194 -22.51 -0.47 -5.86
N VAL A 195 -23.10 0.53 -5.19
CA VAL A 195 -23.29 1.87 -5.76
C VAL A 195 -21.93 2.52 -6.06
N ALA A 196 -20.98 2.45 -5.14
CA ALA A 196 -19.65 3.04 -5.32
C ALA A 196 -18.88 2.44 -6.52
N LEU A 197 -19.05 1.15 -6.80
CA LEU A 197 -18.46 0.51 -7.99
C LEU A 197 -18.97 1.12 -9.29
N THR A 198 -20.21 1.62 -9.32
CA THR A 198 -20.77 2.27 -10.53
C THR A 198 -20.18 3.64 -10.81
N ASP A 199 -19.55 4.29 -9.82
CA ASP A 199 -18.89 5.59 -9.95
C ASP A 199 -17.45 5.47 -10.46
N LEU A 200 -16.92 4.25 -10.53
CA LEU A 200 -15.61 4.01 -11.13
C LEU A 200 -15.66 4.27 -12.65
N PRO A 201 -14.52 4.59 -13.29
CA PRO A 201 -14.48 4.94 -14.71
C PRO A 201 -15.18 3.93 -15.60
N GLN A 202 -15.89 4.44 -16.60
CA GLN A 202 -16.62 3.62 -17.58
C GLN A 202 -15.70 2.54 -18.19
N GLY A 203 -16.22 1.34 -18.33
CA GLY A 203 -15.51 0.19 -18.88
C GLY A 203 -14.51 -0.47 -17.94
N LEU A 204 -14.26 0.10 -16.73
CA LEU A 204 -13.37 -0.55 -15.76
C LEU A 204 -13.95 -1.88 -15.28
N MET A 205 -15.27 -1.95 -15.05
CA MET A 205 -15.93 -3.20 -14.65
C MET A 205 -15.75 -4.31 -15.70
N ALA A 206 -15.93 -3.98 -16.98
CA ALA A 206 -15.67 -4.94 -18.06
C ALA A 206 -14.20 -5.38 -18.10
N ARG A 207 -13.26 -4.45 -17.92
CA ARG A 207 -11.83 -4.77 -17.86
C ARG A 207 -11.49 -5.72 -16.70
N LEU A 208 -12.09 -5.53 -15.53
CA LEU A 208 -11.89 -6.40 -14.37
C LEU A 208 -12.56 -7.78 -14.57
N ALA A 209 -13.74 -7.82 -15.16
CA ALA A 209 -14.44 -9.06 -15.47
C ALA A 209 -13.65 -9.95 -16.43
N ASP A 210 -13.05 -9.35 -17.47
CA ASP A 210 -12.31 -10.05 -18.52
C ASP A 210 -10.85 -10.39 -18.14
N MET A 211 -10.38 -9.88 -17.00
CA MET A 211 -9.00 -10.06 -16.56
C MET A 211 -8.73 -11.52 -16.18
N HIS A 212 -7.80 -12.19 -16.90
CA HIS A 212 -7.39 -13.58 -16.65
C HIS A 212 -8.59 -14.52 -16.41
N PRO A 213 -9.42 -14.81 -17.43
CA PRO A 213 -10.66 -15.57 -17.26
C PRO A 213 -10.47 -17.02 -16.81
N ASP A 214 -9.28 -17.55 -16.98
CA ASP A 214 -8.82 -18.87 -16.56
C ASP A 214 -8.58 -18.96 -15.04
N VAL A 215 -8.44 -17.83 -14.34
CA VAL A 215 -8.24 -17.79 -12.89
C VAL A 215 -9.60 -17.66 -12.19
N PRO A 216 -10.00 -18.61 -11.31
CA PRO A 216 -11.18 -18.47 -10.47
C PRO A 216 -11.06 -17.23 -9.58
N TRP A 217 -12.07 -16.35 -9.61
CA TRP A 217 -12.05 -15.10 -8.85
C TRP A 217 -13.46 -14.73 -8.37
N SER A 218 -13.68 -14.72 -7.07
CA SER A 218 -15.00 -14.57 -6.44
C SER A 218 -15.72 -13.25 -6.76
N TYR A 219 -14.97 -12.20 -7.14
CA TYR A 219 -15.57 -10.89 -7.48
C TYR A 219 -15.97 -10.78 -8.95
N ARG A 220 -15.56 -11.72 -9.82
CA ARG A 220 -15.85 -11.69 -11.26
C ARG A 220 -17.32 -11.57 -11.59
N PRO A 221 -18.25 -12.31 -10.94
CA PRO A 221 -19.68 -12.19 -11.20
C PRO A 221 -20.20 -10.75 -10.99
N ILE A 222 -19.74 -10.06 -9.94
CA ILE A 222 -20.13 -8.68 -9.65
C ILE A 222 -19.69 -7.76 -10.79
N PHE A 223 -18.43 -7.86 -11.21
CA PHE A 223 -17.91 -7.01 -12.29
C PHE A 223 -18.55 -7.31 -13.64
N SER A 224 -18.82 -8.58 -13.93
CA SER A 224 -19.54 -8.99 -15.15
C SER A 224 -20.96 -8.42 -15.19
N PHE A 225 -21.67 -8.51 -14.07
CA PHE A 225 -23.01 -7.96 -13.94
C PHE A 225 -23.02 -6.43 -14.15
N LEU A 226 -22.14 -5.69 -13.45
CA LEU A 226 -22.05 -4.24 -13.58
C LEU A 226 -21.58 -3.80 -14.98
N ALA A 227 -20.71 -4.56 -15.63
CA ALA A 227 -20.31 -4.33 -17.02
C ALA A 227 -21.49 -4.47 -17.97
N GLY A 228 -22.39 -5.43 -17.74
CA GLY A 228 -23.60 -5.66 -18.51
C GLY A 228 -24.59 -4.49 -18.48
N GLN A 229 -24.57 -3.66 -17.42
CA GLN A 229 -25.40 -2.47 -17.30
C GLN A 229 -24.97 -1.33 -18.26
N ASN A 230 -23.69 -1.32 -18.69
CA ASN A 230 -23.12 -0.32 -19.59
C ASN A 230 -22.36 -1.00 -20.74
N PRO A 231 -23.01 -1.73 -21.62
CA PRO A 231 -22.36 -2.49 -22.68
C PRO A 231 -21.65 -1.56 -23.67
N GLY A 232 -20.48 -1.98 -24.13
CA GLY A 232 -19.70 -1.26 -25.15
C GLY A 232 -18.78 -0.17 -24.63
N SER A 233 -18.73 0.07 -23.33
CA SER A 233 -17.79 1.02 -22.74
C SER A 233 -16.37 0.47 -22.76
N ILE A 234 -15.42 1.23 -23.32
CA ILE A 234 -14.00 0.85 -23.39
C ILE A 234 -13.23 1.60 -22.29
N PHE A 235 -12.60 0.86 -21.40
CA PHE A 235 -11.74 1.45 -20.37
C PHE A 235 -10.39 1.90 -20.92
N SER A 236 -10.01 3.13 -20.60
CA SER A 236 -8.69 3.69 -20.88
C SER A 236 -8.05 4.25 -19.59
N LEU A 237 -7.06 3.53 -19.07
CA LEU A 237 -6.29 3.99 -17.90
C LEU A 237 -5.65 5.37 -18.14
N SER A 238 -5.20 5.62 -19.37
CA SER A 238 -4.61 6.91 -19.76
C SER A 238 -5.61 8.06 -19.71
N ALA A 239 -6.87 7.84 -20.08
CA ALA A 239 -7.94 8.84 -20.01
C ALA A 239 -8.35 9.10 -18.55
N ALA A 240 -8.60 8.05 -17.78
CA ALA A 240 -8.94 8.15 -16.35
C ALA A 240 -7.85 8.91 -15.55
N ARG A 241 -6.57 8.68 -15.84
CA ARG A 241 -5.47 9.45 -15.25
C ARG A 241 -5.47 10.93 -15.65
N ALA A 242 -5.83 11.25 -16.89
CA ALA A 242 -5.91 12.64 -17.34
C ALA A 242 -6.97 13.43 -16.56
N ASP A 243 -8.11 12.79 -16.24
CA ASP A 243 -9.18 13.43 -15.47
C ASP A 243 -8.76 13.75 -14.04
N VAL A 244 -8.05 12.84 -13.38
CA VAL A 244 -7.50 13.07 -12.03
C VAL A 244 -6.49 14.25 -12.01
N LEU A 245 -5.71 14.42 -13.08
CA LEU A 245 -4.63 15.42 -13.16
C LEU A 245 -5.09 16.79 -13.66
N LYS A 246 -6.33 16.97 -14.09
CA LYS A 246 -6.87 18.29 -14.55
C LYS A 246 -6.82 19.37 -13.46
N ALA A 247 -6.89 18.96 -12.18
CA ALA A 247 -6.87 19.85 -11.03
C ALA A 247 -5.46 20.29 -10.58
N ASP A 248 -4.40 19.73 -11.16
CA ASP A 248 -3.02 19.87 -10.66
C ASP A 248 -2.23 20.88 -11.52
N ARG A 249 -2.56 22.18 -11.37
CA ARG A 249 -1.77 23.29 -11.95
C ARG A 249 -0.98 23.96 -10.86
N ALA A 250 0.35 24.00 -11.01
CA ALA A 250 1.27 24.68 -10.10
C ALA A 250 1.99 25.84 -10.80
N ASP A 251 2.27 26.88 -10.05
CA ASP A 251 3.07 28.01 -10.50
C ASP A 251 4.57 27.69 -10.51
N ASP A 252 5.34 28.37 -11.35
CA ASP A 252 6.79 28.21 -11.39
C ASP A 252 7.44 28.72 -10.09
N ARG A 253 8.44 27.98 -9.60
CA ARG A 253 9.21 28.33 -8.40
C ARG A 253 10.49 29.07 -8.76
N VAL A 254 10.93 29.91 -7.83
CA VAL A 254 12.23 30.59 -7.91
C VAL A 254 13.31 29.61 -7.48
N ASP A 255 14.43 29.57 -8.21
CA ASP A 255 15.60 28.82 -7.77
C ASP A 255 16.18 29.49 -6.52
N ALA A 256 16.33 28.72 -5.45
CA ALA A 256 16.87 29.23 -4.19
C ALA A 256 18.31 29.74 -4.32
N ASP A 257 19.06 29.30 -5.33
CA ASP A 257 20.41 29.79 -5.61
C ASP A 257 20.42 31.22 -6.17
N GLU A 258 19.29 31.69 -6.70
CA GLU A 258 19.15 33.08 -7.17
C GLU A 258 18.91 34.07 -6.03
N LEU A 259 18.58 33.58 -4.81
CA LEU A 259 18.28 34.41 -3.65
C LEU A 259 19.50 34.51 -2.72
N PRO A 260 20.18 35.66 -2.64
CA PRO A 260 21.35 35.83 -1.78
C PRO A 260 21.02 35.80 -0.28
N VAL A 261 19.84 36.28 0.09
CA VAL A 261 19.34 36.33 1.48
C VAL A 261 17.86 36.02 1.50
N LEU A 262 17.43 35.08 2.37
CA LEU A 262 16.02 34.73 2.53
C LEU A 262 15.28 35.84 3.33
N LYS A 263 14.07 36.16 2.88
CA LYS A 263 13.10 36.96 3.64
C LYS A 263 12.47 36.05 4.69
N MET A 264 12.84 36.25 5.94
CA MET A 264 12.36 35.47 7.07
C MET A 264 11.48 36.33 8.00
N PRO A 265 10.55 35.73 8.75
CA PRO A 265 9.89 36.40 9.85
C PRO A 265 10.89 36.87 10.90
N SER A 266 10.57 37.92 11.63
CA SER A 266 11.37 38.36 12.79
C SER A 266 11.35 37.26 13.89
N ARG A 267 12.21 37.42 14.90
CA ARG A 267 12.18 36.52 16.06
C ARG A 267 10.86 36.64 16.82
N GLU A 268 10.36 37.85 16.97
CA GLU A 268 9.10 38.19 17.65
C GLU A 268 7.89 37.60 16.89
N GLU A 269 7.90 37.60 15.56
CA GLU A 269 6.85 36.95 14.75
C GLU A 269 6.85 35.43 14.99
N ILE A 270 8.02 34.77 15.01
CA ILE A 270 8.13 33.35 15.32
C ILE A 270 7.67 33.04 16.75
N GLU A 271 8.07 33.85 17.74
CA GLU A 271 7.62 33.67 19.13
C GLU A 271 6.09 33.79 19.25
N ALA A 272 5.49 34.71 18.51
CA ALA A 272 4.04 34.92 18.47
C ALA A 272 3.29 33.71 17.89
N ASP A 273 3.87 32.99 16.94
CA ASP A 273 3.28 31.77 16.36
C ASP A 273 3.09 30.65 17.39
N TYR A 274 3.94 30.61 18.44
CA TYR A 274 3.85 29.62 19.52
C TYR A 274 3.15 30.17 20.79
N ALA A 275 2.79 31.45 20.81
CA ALA A 275 2.08 32.03 21.94
C ALA A 275 0.61 31.57 22.02
N PRO A 276 -0.08 31.73 23.14
CA PRO A 276 -1.53 31.52 23.24
C PRO A 276 -2.28 32.33 22.17
N GLY A 277 -3.12 31.63 21.37
CA GLY A 277 -3.81 32.20 20.20
C GLY A 277 -2.95 32.31 18.93
N GLY A 278 -1.67 31.99 19.00
CA GLY A 278 -0.77 31.92 17.85
C GLY A 278 -1.06 30.75 16.90
N LEU A 279 -0.25 30.60 15.84
CA LEU A 279 -0.43 29.61 14.78
C LEU A 279 -0.54 28.18 15.34
N VAL A 280 0.42 27.77 16.18
CA VAL A 280 0.47 26.41 16.72
C VAL A 280 -0.68 26.12 17.68
N ASN A 281 -1.11 27.13 18.47
CA ASN A 281 -2.26 26.97 19.35
C ASN A 281 -3.58 26.81 18.56
N ARG A 282 -3.72 27.46 17.42
CA ARG A 282 -4.89 27.25 16.54
C ARG A 282 -4.92 25.86 15.91
N MET A 283 -3.75 25.30 15.59
CA MET A 283 -3.64 23.92 15.09
C MET A 283 -4.00 22.87 16.14
N TYR A 284 -3.66 23.13 17.40
CA TYR A 284 -3.83 22.21 18.52
C TYR A 284 -4.46 22.95 19.72
N PRO A 285 -5.80 22.90 19.91
CA PRO A 285 -6.48 23.63 20.98
C PRO A 285 -5.97 23.34 22.40
N THR A 286 -5.39 22.16 22.62
CA THR A 286 -4.79 21.75 23.90
C THR A 286 -3.29 22.07 24.01
N TYR A 287 -2.74 22.82 23.06
CA TYR A 287 -1.33 23.16 23.03
C TYR A 287 -0.97 24.10 24.18
N GLU A 288 0.13 23.78 24.85
CA GLU A 288 0.76 24.65 25.83
C GLU A 288 2.14 25.08 25.30
N PRO A 289 2.47 26.39 25.31
CA PRO A 289 3.78 26.89 24.90
C PRO A 289 4.92 26.23 25.69
N ARG A 290 6.00 25.88 25.00
CA ARG A 290 7.19 25.28 25.60
C ARG A 290 8.42 26.06 25.16
N ASP A 291 9.19 26.54 26.12
CA ASP A 291 10.36 27.38 25.86
C ASP A 291 11.38 26.66 24.96
N GLU A 292 11.56 25.35 25.14
CA GLU A 292 12.48 24.55 24.34
C GLU A 292 12.03 24.44 22.87
N GLN A 293 10.73 24.37 22.63
CA GLN A 293 10.17 24.35 21.27
C GLN A 293 10.37 25.70 20.58
N ILE A 294 10.11 26.78 21.28
CA ILE A 294 10.32 28.15 20.78
C ILE A 294 11.81 28.40 20.51
N ALA A 295 12.67 28.04 21.45
CA ALA A 295 14.13 28.14 21.27
C ALA A 295 14.61 27.38 20.03
N MET A 296 14.12 26.15 19.82
CA MET A 296 14.44 25.38 18.63
C MET A 296 13.94 26.06 17.34
N ALA A 297 12.73 26.61 17.34
CA ALA A 297 12.18 27.30 16.17
C ALA A 297 13.00 28.55 15.81
N LEU A 298 13.46 29.29 16.81
CA LEU A 298 14.32 30.45 16.63
C LEU A 298 15.71 30.06 16.09
N GLU A 299 16.31 28.98 16.57
CA GLU A 299 17.57 28.45 16.03
C GLU A 299 17.43 28.01 14.55
N VAL A 300 16.33 27.35 14.20
CA VAL A 300 16.02 26.98 12.81
C VAL A 300 15.88 28.23 11.94
N ARG A 301 15.12 29.21 12.40
CA ARG A 301 14.95 30.50 11.71
C ARG A 301 16.31 31.20 11.50
N ASP A 302 17.14 31.28 12.53
CA ASP A 302 18.43 31.96 12.48
C ASP A 302 19.43 31.21 11.57
N ALA A 303 19.37 29.88 11.52
CA ALA A 303 20.13 29.08 10.57
C ALA A 303 19.77 29.41 9.10
N LEU A 304 18.47 29.58 8.80
CA LEU A 304 17.99 29.98 7.48
C LEU A 304 18.42 31.40 7.11
N VAL A 305 18.38 32.36 8.06
CA VAL A 305 18.84 33.74 7.84
C VAL A 305 20.31 33.81 7.56
N THR A 306 21.12 33.08 8.34
CA THR A 306 22.58 33.15 8.25
C THR A 306 23.17 32.19 7.21
N GLY A 307 22.35 31.29 6.63
CA GLY A 307 22.81 30.27 5.70
C GLY A 307 23.77 29.26 6.34
N THR A 308 23.66 29.01 7.66
CA THR A 308 24.58 28.14 8.41
C THR A 308 23.97 26.78 8.73
N HIS A 309 24.80 25.74 8.76
CA HIS A 309 24.37 24.44 9.24
C HIS A 309 24.26 24.43 10.77
N ARG A 310 23.20 23.82 11.26
CA ARG A 310 22.94 23.61 12.69
C ARG A 310 22.68 22.14 12.99
N VAL A 311 23.17 21.67 14.09
CA VAL A 311 22.79 20.39 14.70
C VAL A 311 22.10 20.72 16.01
N ILE A 312 20.83 20.35 16.12
CA ILE A 312 19.98 20.69 17.27
C ILE A 312 19.54 19.37 17.90
N GLU A 313 19.79 19.23 19.20
CA GLU A 313 19.31 18.12 19.99
C GLU A 313 18.14 18.57 20.87
N ALA A 314 17.00 17.90 20.75
CA ALA A 314 15.81 18.14 21.54
C ALA A 314 15.19 16.83 22.03
N GLY A 315 14.72 16.83 23.26
CA GLY A 315 14.10 15.66 23.90
C GLY A 315 12.83 15.17 23.18
N THR A 316 12.36 14.00 23.58
CA THR A 316 11.05 13.51 23.12
C THR A 316 9.93 14.36 23.74
N GLY A 317 8.87 14.62 22.96
CA GLY A 317 7.72 15.40 23.46
C GLY A 317 7.85 16.92 23.40
N VAL A 318 9.02 17.48 23.04
CA VAL A 318 9.20 18.94 22.86
C VAL A 318 8.37 19.53 21.73
N GLY A 319 7.93 18.69 20.75
CA GLY A 319 7.22 19.18 19.57
C GLY A 319 8.14 19.60 18.43
N LYS A 320 9.23 18.86 18.22
CA LYS A 320 10.27 19.10 17.20
C LYS A 320 9.70 19.40 15.81
N SER A 321 8.69 18.62 15.38
CA SER A 321 8.11 18.78 14.05
C SER A 321 7.62 20.21 13.81
N MET A 322 6.82 20.76 14.71
CA MET A 322 6.36 22.13 14.57
C MET A 322 7.49 23.14 14.66
N ALA A 323 8.49 22.90 15.53
CA ALA A 323 9.61 23.82 15.71
C ALA A 323 10.43 24.03 14.43
N TYR A 324 10.51 23.05 13.52
CA TYR A 324 11.15 23.26 12.23
C TYR A 324 10.17 23.53 11.09
N LEU A 325 8.93 23.02 11.14
CA LEU A 325 7.94 23.22 10.07
C LEU A 325 7.53 24.68 9.91
N VAL A 326 7.25 25.38 11.00
CA VAL A 326 6.80 26.78 10.95
C VAL A 326 7.85 27.68 10.27
N PRO A 327 9.12 27.76 10.71
CA PRO A 327 10.12 28.59 10.03
C PRO A 327 10.39 28.16 8.58
N PHE A 328 10.35 26.85 8.27
CA PHE A 328 10.58 26.34 6.90
C PHE A 328 9.41 26.68 5.97
N ALA A 329 8.16 26.55 6.43
CA ALA A 329 6.98 26.94 5.68
C ALA A 329 6.98 28.45 5.36
N GLU A 330 7.32 29.28 6.34
CA GLU A 330 7.45 30.72 6.17
C GLU A 330 8.59 31.08 5.19
N ALA A 331 9.74 30.39 5.27
CA ALA A 331 10.83 30.58 4.32
C ALA A 331 10.39 30.24 2.89
N ALA A 332 9.72 29.13 2.70
CA ALA A 332 9.24 28.68 1.40
C ALA A 332 8.28 29.70 0.77
N ARG A 333 7.28 30.11 1.53
CA ARG A 333 6.21 31.02 1.06
C ARG A 333 6.72 32.44 0.80
N ARG A 334 7.46 33.04 1.75
CA ARG A 334 7.95 34.43 1.63
C ARG A 334 8.95 34.61 0.47
N ASN A 335 9.59 33.52 0.04
CA ASN A 335 10.61 33.54 -1.02
C ASN A 335 10.19 32.80 -2.29
N ASN A 336 9.02 32.19 -2.31
CA ASN A 336 8.55 31.32 -3.41
C ASN A 336 9.56 30.24 -3.81
N ILE A 337 10.19 29.58 -2.83
CA ILE A 337 11.17 28.52 -3.02
C ILE A 337 10.62 27.18 -2.51
N THR A 338 11.25 26.08 -2.93
CA THR A 338 11.00 24.77 -2.38
C THR A 338 11.98 24.45 -1.25
N VAL A 339 11.46 24.00 -0.10
CA VAL A 339 12.27 23.51 1.03
C VAL A 339 12.08 22.00 1.20
N GLY A 340 13.06 21.32 1.80
CA GLY A 340 13.05 19.87 1.95
C GLY A 340 13.04 19.41 3.41
N ILE A 341 12.33 18.34 3.68
CA ILE A 341 12.36 17.63 4.96
C ILE A 341 12.66 16.17 4.69
N ALA A 342 13.75 15.67 5.24
CA ALA A 342 14.14 14.27 5.15
C ALA A 342 13.97 13.59 6.50
N THR A 343 13.12 12.57 6.58
CA THR A 343 12.84 11.79 7.78
C THR A 343 13.57 10.44 7.75
N LYS A 344 13.70 9.81 8.91
CA LYS A 344 14.30 8.49 9.05
C LYS A 344 13.50 7.38 8.35
N SER A 345 12.19 7.48 8.36
CA SER A 345 11.28 6.43 7.84
C SER A 345 10.09 7.03 7.09
N ASN A 346 9.45 6.20 6.26
CA ASN A 346 8.22 6.61 5.58
C ASN A 346 7.08 6.89 6.57
N ASN A 347 6.99 6.18 7.70
CA ASN A 347 5.95 6.43 8.71
C ASN A 347 6.04 7.86 9.29
N LEU A 348 7.25 8.36 9.55
CA LEU A 348 7.44 9.75 9.98
C LEU A 348 7.12 10.73 8.85
N ALA A 349 7.49 10.41 7.62
CA ALA A 349 7.10 11.21 6.46
C ALA A 349 5.57 11.25 6.30
N ASP A 350 4.91 10.12 6.46
CA ASP A 350 3.44 10.01 6.39
C ASP A 350 2.75 10.79 7.51
N GLN A 351 3.30 10.79 8.74
CA GLN A 351 2.82 11.63 9.83
C GLN A 351 2.86 13.12 9.47
N LEU A 352 3.97 13.59 8.90
CA LEU A 352 4.08 14.97 8.44
C LEU A 352 3.06 15.27 7.33
N MET A 353 2.94 14.38 6.35
CA MET A 353 2.09 14.57 5.17
C MET A 353 0.59 14.53 5.48
N TYR A 354 0.17 13.66 6.39
CA TYR A 354 -1.26 13.41 6.62
C TYR A 354 -1.81 14.06 7.89
N HIS A 355 -0.94 14.54 8.79
CA HIS A 355 -1.38 15.12 10.05
C HIS A 355 -0.85 16.54 10.30
N GLU A 356 0.44 16.78 10.10
CA GLU A 356 1.06 18.05 10.51
C GLU A 356 0.92 19.14 9.42
N LEU A 357 1.34 18.82 8.18
CA LEU A 357 1.30 19.78 7.08
C LEU A 357 -0.11 20.20 6.66
N PRO A 358 -1.14 19.34 6.63
CA PRO A 358 -2.51 19.77 6.36
C PRO A 358 -3.00 20.80 7.37
N LYS A 359 -2.80 20.55 8.68
CA LYS A 359 -3.20 21.49 9.74
C LYS A 359 -2.46 22.83 9.63
N LEU A 360 -1.16 22.76 9.32
CA LEU A 360 -0.37 23.98 9.10
C LEU A 360 -0.88 24.78 7.90
N ALA A 361 -1.18 24.10 6.80
CA ALA A 361 -1.70 24.72 5.58
C ALA A 361 -3.04 25.42 5.79
N GLU A 362 -3.92 24.85 6.60
CA GLU A 362 -5.22 25.46 6.96
C GLU A 362 -5.10 26.76 7.76
N GLN A 363 -4.02 26.87 8.56
CA GLN A 363 -3.83 28.04 9.43
C GLN A 363 -2.97 29.15 8.80
N LEU A 364 -2.31 28.86 7.67
CA LEU A 364 -1.50 29.84 6.95
C LEU A 364 -2.34 30.59 5.91
N ASP A 365 -2.30 31.90 5.94
CA ASP A 365 -2.99 32.76 4.96
C ASP A 365 -2.50 32.43 3.54
N GLY A 366 -3.42 32.01 2.66
CA GLY A 366 -3.08 31.57 1.30
C GLY A 366 -2.58 30.13 1.20
N GLY A 367 -2.63 29.36 2.29
CA GLY A 367 -2.31 27.92 2.31
C GLY A 367 -0.82 27.61 2.21
N LEU A 368 -0.52 26.32 2.11
CA LEU A 368 0.83 25.77 1.95
C LEU A 368 0.74 24.57 1.00
N SER A 369 1.52 24.57 -0.08
CA SER A 369 1.61 23.41 -0.97
C SER A 369 2.71 22.47 -0.49
N PHE A 370 2.41 21.18 -0.44
CA PHE A 370 3.38 20.17 0.01
C PHE A 370 3.23 18.86 -0.76
N CYS A 371 4.32 18.11 -0.87
CA CYS A 371 4.36 16.86 -1.62
C CYS A 371 5.33 15.87 -0.96
N ALA A 372 4.92 14.60 -0.86
CA ALA A 372 5.84 13.53 -0.55
C ALA A 372 6.52 13.01 -1.80
N LEU A 373 7.81 12.71 -1.72
CA LEU A 373 8.54 12.01 -2.75
C LEU A 373 9.19 10.77 -2.20
N LYS A 374 8.76 9.60 -2.70
CA LYS A 374 9.23 8.27 -2.33
C LYS A 374 10.01 7.60 -3.48
N GLY A 375 10.58 6.44 -3.24
CA GLY A 375 11.25 5.62 -4.26
C GLY A 375 10.27 5.03 -5.29
N TYR A 376 10.80 4.52 -6.39
CA TYR A 376 10.01 3.89 -7.47
C TYR A 376 9.13 2.72 -7.01
N ASP A 377 9.55 2.02 -5.99
CA ASP A 377 8.89 0.86 -5.38
C ASP A 377 7.65 1.22 -4.53
N HIS A 378 7.42 2.52 -4.31
CA HIS A 378 6.24 3.04 -3.61
C HIS A 378 5.11 3.48 -4.56
N TYR A 379 5.34 3.47 -5.87
CA TYR A 379 4.36 3.88 -6.85
C TYR A 379 4.02 2.76 -7.83
N PRO A 380 2.73 2.58 -8.20
CA PRO A 380 2.38 1.63 -9.23
C PRO A 380 2.92 2.05 -10.60
N CYS A 381 3.47 1.09 -11.32
CA CYS A 381 3.86 1.27 -12.71
C CYS A 381 2.64 1.06 -13.61
N LEU A 382 2.06 2.14 -14.11
CA LEU A 382 0.84 2.09 -14.93
C LEU A 382 1.01 1.20 -16.18
N ARG A 383 2.22 1.12 -16.75
CA ARG A 383 2.49 0.23 -17.89
C ARG A 383 2.41 -1.24 -17.49
N LYS A 384 2.92 -1.63 -16.32
CA LYS A 384 2.79 -2.99 -15.80
C LYS A 384 1.34 -3.29 -15.46
N LEU A 385 0.67 -2.38 -14.78
CA LEU A 385 -0.73 -2.48 -14.38
C LEU A 385 -1.66 -2.65 -15.59
N GLU A 386 -1.48 -1.85 -16.64
CA GLU A 386 -2.22 -1.95 -17.91
C GLU A 386 -2.04 -3.34 -18.56
N ARG A 387 -0.80 -3.85 -18.61
CA ARG A 387 -0.52 -5.17 -19.18
C ARG A 387 -1.12 -6.30 -18.36
N MET A 388 -1.06 -6.22 -17.03
CA MET A 388 -1.68 -7.21 -16.14
C MET A 388 -3.19 -7.22 -16.30
N SER A 389 -3.82 -6.05 -16.29
CA SER A 389 -5.28 -5.94 -16.44
C SER A 389 -5.79 -6.39 -17.81
N ARG A 390 -4.92 -6.48 -18.83
CA ARG A 390 -5.23 -7.04 -20.16
C ARG A 390 -4.93 -8.53 -20.30
N GLY A 391 -4.50 -9.20 -19.24
CA GLY A 391 -4.08 -10.59 -19.32
C GLY A 391 -2.80 -10.83 -20.15
N GLN A 392 -2.01 -9.78 -20.40
CA GLN A 392 -0.79 -9.86 -21.23
C GLN A 392 0.46 -10.31 -20.46
N VAL A 393 0.32 -10.60 -19.17
CA VAL A 393 1.40 -11.05 -18.29
C VAL A 393 0.88 -12.28 -17.55
N GLU A 394 1.62 -13.37 -17.63
CA GLU A 394 1.32 -14.57 -16.85
C GLU A 394 1.46 -14.27 -15.35
N ILE A 395 0.47 -14.68 -14.56
CA ILE A 395 0.51 -14.52 -13.10
C ILE A 395 1.37 -15.65 -12.54
N THR A 396 2.64 -15.36 -12.29
CA THR A 396 3.58 -16.29 -11.68
C THR A 396 3.62 -16.08 -10.16
N THR A 397 2.69 -16.65 -9.44
CA THR A 397 2.70 -16.61 -7.98
C THR A 397 2.77 -18.02 -7.39
N LYS A 398 3.49 -18.17 -6.27
CA LYS A 398 3.48 -19.39 -5.44
C LYS A 398 2.25 -19.47 -4.53
N ARG A 399 1.38 -18.47 -4.58
CA ARG A 399 0.17 -18.27 -3.78
C ARG A 399 -1.05 -18.22 -4.69
N ASP A 400 -2.21 -17.95 -4.12
CA ASP A 400 -3.45 -17.86 -4.88
C ASP A 400 -3.38 -16.74 -5.93
N PRO A 401 -3.53 -17.04 -7.24
CA PRO A 401 -3.60 -16.04 -8.29
C PRO A 401 -4.73 -15.00 -8.08
N ALA A 402 -5.83 -15.37 -7.42
CA ALA A 402 -6.95 -14.48 -7.14
C ALA A 402 -6.54 -13.27 -6.27
N ASP A 403 -5.59 -13.44 -5.34
CA ASP A 403 -5.04 -12.33 -4.55
C ASP A 403 -4.36 -11.29 -5.45
N THR A 404 -3.68 -11.73 -6.50
CA THR A 404 -3.05 -10.83 -7.48
C THR A 404 -4.10 -10.07 -8.29
N LEU A 405 -5.18 -10.73 -8.73
CA LEU A 405 -6.29 -10.07 -9.43
C LEU A 405 -6.96 -9.02 -8.53
N THR A 406 -7.18 -9.35 -7.26
CA THR A 406 -7.74 -8.42 -6.27
C THR A 406 -6.83 -7.20 -6.09
N ALA A 407 -5.51 -7.39 -5.98
CA ALA A 407 -4.55 -6.29 -5.90
C ALA A 407 -4.55 -5.43 -7.17
N VAL A 408 -4.62 -6.03 -8.37
CA VAL A 408 -4.78 -5.28 -9.64
C VAL A 408 -6.03 -4.42 -9.59
N ALA A 409 -7.17 -4.97 -9.16
CA ALA A 409 -8.44 -4.24 -9.09
C ALA A 409 -8.37 -3.05 -8.12
N VAL A 410 -7.83 -3.26 -6.91
CA VAL A 410 -7.62 -2.19 -5.93
C VAL A 410 -6.73 -1.09 -6.49
N ILE A 411 -5.59 -1.44 -7.08
CA ILE A 411 -4.65 -0.45 -7.63
C ILE A 411 -5.26 0.27 -8.85
N MET A 412 -6.01 -0.43 -9.72
CA MET A 412 -6.68 0.18 -10.87
C MET A 412 -7.70 1.23 -10.43
N ALA A 413 -8.55 0.90 -9.46
CA ALA A 413 -9.53 1.84 -8.91
C ALA A 413 -8.84 3.02 -8.22
N TYR A 414 -7.81 2.75 -7.42
CA TYR A 414 -7.04 3.76 -6.70
C TYR A 414 -6.37 4.78 -7.63
N VAL A 415 -5.69 4.34 -8.68
CA VAL A 415 -5.01 5.28 -9.59
C VAL A 415 -5.99 6.13 -10.41
N CYS A 416 -7.25 5.72 -10.48
CA CYS A 416 -8.33 6.52 -11.08
C CYS A 416 -8.92 7.56 -10.11
N GLN A 417 -8.58 7.50 -8.82
CA GLN A 417 -9.09 8.38 -7.78
C GLN A 417 -7.99 9.07 -6.96
N SER A 418 -6.72 8.89 -7.29
CA SER A 418 -5.58 9.46 -6.57
C SER A 418 -4.60 10.15 -7.50
N ALA A 419 -4.27 11.41 -7.22
CA ALA A 419 -3.17 12.10 -7.90
C ALA A 419 -1.80 11.54 -7.46
N ASP A 420 -1.65 11.20 -6.19
CA ASP A 420 -0.38 10.82 -5.55
C ASP A 420 0.09 9.43 -5.92
N GLY A 421 -0.80 8.45 -5.90
CA GLY A 421 -0.51 7.08 -6.28
C GLY A 421 0.40 6.33 -5.30
N ASP A 422 0.39 6.67 -4.02
CA ASP A 422 1.20 6.01 -3.00
C ASP A 422 0.62 4.62 -2.64
N LEU A 423 1.36 3.56 -2.97
CA LEU A 423 0.97 2.18 -2.66
C LEU A 423 0.96 1.86 -1.16
N ASP A 424 1.70 2.61 -0.35
CA ASP A 424 1.75 2.36 1.09
C ASP A 424 0.45 2.78 1.79
N SER A 425 -0.34 3.65 1.17
CA SER A 425 -1.67 4.04 1.65
C SER A 425 -2.75 2.96 1.42
N LEU A 426 -2.44 1.92 0.63
CA LEU A 426 -3.39 0.87 0.29
C LEU A 426 -3.30 -0.32 1.24
N GLY A 427 -4.44 -0.81 1.69
CA GLY A 427 -4.56 -2.01 2.53
C GLY A 427 -4.28 -3.33 1.81
N ILE A 428 -3.34 -3.38 0.86
CA ILE A 428 -2.98 -4.59 0.13
C ILE A 428 -2.14 -5.52 1.03
N ARG A 429 -2.50 -6.80 1.07
CA ARG A 429 -1.73 -7.83 1.78
C ARG A 429 -0.49 -8.23 0.96
N TRP A 430 0.58 -7.42 1.04
CA TRP A 430 1.84 -7.65 0.29
C TRP A 430 2.52 -9.00 0.59
N ARG A 431 2.10 -9.72 1.64
CA ARG A 431 2.56 -11.10 1.91
C ARG A 431 1.98 -12.11 0.92
N SER A 432 0.81 -11.81 0.33
CA SER A 432 0.12 -12.67 -0.63
C SER A 432 0.46 -12.33 -2.08
N VAL A 433 0.99 -11.12 -2.32
CA VAL A 433 1.18 -10.55 -3.66
C VAL A 433 2.62 -10.07 -3.82
N ASN A 434 3.19 -10.27 -5.00
CA ASN A 434 4.56 -9.84 -5.28
C ASN A 434 4.58 -8.36 -5.70
N ARG A 435 4.97 -7.46 -4.79
CA ARG A 435 5.01 -6.00 -5.02
C ARG A 435 5.80 -5.57 -6.28
N PRO A 436 6.95 -6.17 -6.62
CA PRO A 436 7.67 -5.87 -7.87
C PRO A 436 6.87 -6.05 -9.15
N ASP A 437 5.82 -6.86 -9.16
CA ASP A 437 4.97 -7.03 -10.36
C ASP A 437 4.16 -5.76 -10.66
N PHE A 438 3.87 -4.95 -9.65
CA PHE A 438 3.13 -3.70 -9.76
C PHE A 438 4.02 -2.47 -9.84
N THR A 439 5.26 -2.54 -9.38
CA THR A 439 6.19 -1.42 -9.31
C THR A 439 7.30 -1.55 -10.35
N THR A 440 8.16 -0.57 -10.45
CA THR A 440 9.33 -0.63 -11.35
C THR A 440 10.56 -0.08 -10.64
N ALA A 441 11.73 -0.46 -11.13
CA ALA A 441 12.97 0.17 -10.73
C ALA A 441 13.41 1.23 -11.75
N SER A 442 14.27 2.15 -11.34
CA SER A 442 14.80 3.20 -12.25
C SER A 442 15.43 2.63 -13.51
N ARG A 443 16.07 1.45 -13.42
CA ARG A 443 16.71 0.75 -14.55
C ARG A 443 15.71 0.13 -15.52
N GLU A 444 14.52 -0.28 -15.04
CA GLU A 444 13.45 -0.93 -15.80
C GLU A 444 12.48 0.07 -16.43
N CYS A 445 12.52 1.33 -15.98
CA CYS A 445 11.59 2.35 -16.42
C CYS A 445 11.83 2.72 -17.89
N ALA A 446 10.82 2.53 -18.73
CA ALA A 446 10.90 2.83 -20.17
C ALA A 446 10.95 4.34 -20.49
N ARG A 447 10.73 5.21 -19.51
CA ARG A 447 10.80 6.69 -19.65
C ARG A 447 10.05 7.18 -20.90
N ARG A 448 10.71 7.85 -21.83
CA ARG A 448 10.10 8.44 -23.05
C ARG A 448 9.39 7.42 -23.96
N LEU A 449 9.68 6.12 -23.83
CA LEU A 449 9.00 5.06 -24.56
C LEU A 449 7.72 4.57 -23.84
N CYS A 450 7.42 5.10 -22.66
CA CYS A 450 6.22 4.73 -21.90
C CYS A 450 5.06 5.66 -22.28
N PRO A 451 3.86 5.12 -22.61
CA PRO A 451 2.69 5.93 -22.99
C PRO A 451 2.14 6.80 -21.84
N PHE A 452 2.56 6.55 -20.61
CA PHE A 452 2.18 7.34 -19.45
C PHE A 452 3.20 8.42 -19.07
N PHE A 453 4.36 8.44 -19.69
CA PHE A 453 5.43 9.40 -19.41
C PHE A 453 5.21 10.73 -20.14
N PRO A 454 5.54 11.87 -19.54
CA PRO A 454 5.86 12.06 -18.12
C PRO A 454 4.60 12.32 -17.28
N ASP A 455 3.52 12.83 -17.90
CA ASP A 455 2.43 13.54 -17.24
C ASP A 455 1.52 12.63 -16.42
N LYS A 456 1.19 11.46 -16.91
CA LYS A 456 0.28 10.51 -16.28
C LYS A 456 1.01 9.55 -15.34
N CYS A 457 2.33 9.46 -15.44
CA CYS A 457 3.16 8.59 -14.62
C CYS A 457 3.19 9.08 -13.17
N LEU A 458 2.92 8.20 -12.23
CA LEU A 458 2.85 8.55 -10.81
C LEU A 458 4.21 8.99 -10.25
N VAL A 459 5.29 8.27 -10.56
CA VAL A 459 6.65 8.64 -10.13
C VAL A 459 7.08 9.98 -10.73
N HIS A 460 6.94 10.15 -12.04
CA HIS A 460 7.36 11.38 -12.72
C HIS A 460 6.41 12.54 -12.42
N GLY A 461 5.12 12.26 -12.20
CA GLY A 461 4.16 13.25 -11.71
C GLY A 461 4.50 13.73 -10.30
N ALA A 462 4.82 12.82 -9.38
CA ALA A 462 5.26 13.19 -8.03
C ALA A 462 6.52 14.09 -8.06
N ARG A 463 7.49 13.78 -8.93
CA ARG A 463 8.69 14.63 -9.09
C ARG A 463 8.37 16.02 -9.61
N ARG A 464 7.41 16.16 -10.52
CA ARG A 464 6.97 17.48 -10.99
C ARG A 464 6.24 18.25 -9.91
N ARG A 465 5.29 17.61 -9.19
CA ARG A 465 4.63 18.26 -8.04
C ARG A 465 5.65 18.72 -7.00
N ALA A 466 6.65 17.88 -6.71
CA ALA A 466 7.73 18.24 -5.79
C ALA A 466 8.53 19.47 -6.26
N ALA A 467 8.71 19.66 -7.55
CA ALA A 467 9.40 20.84 -8.09
C ALA A 467 8.61 22.14 -7.93
N HIS A 468 7.30 22.04 -7.68
CA HIS A 468 6.41 23.19 -7.53
C HIS A 468 5.80 23.33 -6.11
N ALA A 469 6.14 22.45 -5.20
CA ALA A 469 5.65 22.49 -3.82
C ALA A 469 6.48 23.42 -2.94
N ASP A 470 5.84 24.05 -1.93
CA ASP A 470 6.55 24.81 -0.89
C ASP A 470 7.42 23.87 -0.05
N VAL A 471 6.87 22.72 0.34
CA VAL A 471 7.54 21.73 1.19
C VAL A 471 7.58 20.38 0.51
N VAL A 472 8.77 19.80 0.37
CA VAL A 472 8.96 18.42 -0.10
C VAL A 472 9.40 17.54 1.06
N VAL A 473 8.62 16.52 1.35
CA VAL A 473 8.94 15.52 2.36
C VAL A 473 9.47 14.26 1.71
N THR A 474 10.58 13.73 2.23
CA THR A 474 11.19 12.49 1.76
C THR A 474 11.81 11.71 2.92
N ASN A 475 12.46 10.59 2.64
CA ASN A 475 13.24 9.86 3.63
C ASN A 475 14.76 9.97 3.36
N HIS A 476 15.57 9.65 4.37
CA HIS A 476 17.04 9.66 4.25
C HIS A 476 17.53 8.78 3.10
N SER A 477 16.87 7.65 2.85
CA SER A 477 17.23 6.73 1.78
C SER A 477 17.16 7.40 0.40
N LEU A 478 16.07 8.11 0.10
CA LEU A 478 15.93 8.80 -1.18
C LEU A 478 16.84 10.01 -1.29
N LEU A 479 17.07 10.73 -0.18
CA LEU A 479 18.04 11.82 -0.13
C LEU A 479 19.46 11.34 -0.52
N PHE A 480 19.94 10.24 0.07
CA PHE A 480 21.26 9.67 -0.27
C PHE A 480 21.30 9.10 -1.68
N ARG A 481 20.21 8.50 -2.17
CA ARG A 481 20.12 8.10 -3.58
C ARG A 481 20.18 9.30 -4.53
N ASN A 482 19.63 10.44 -4.13
CA ASN A 482 19.74 11.68 -4.91
C ASN A 482 21.18 12.17 -4.97
N VAL A 483 21.91 12.13 -3.86
CA VAL A 483 23.35 12.45 -3.83
C VAL A 483 24.13 11.52 -4.75
N ALA A 484 23.91 10.22 -4.69
CA ALA A 484 24.55 9.23 -5.56
C ALA A 484 24.17 9.40 -7.05
N ALA A 485 23.02 9.99 -7.32
CA ALA A 485 22.53 10.31 -8.67
C ALA A 485 22.86 11.75 -9.11
N GLU A 486 23.76 12.43 -8.42
CA GLU A 486 24.20 13.80 -8.75
C GLU A 486 23.03 14.81 -8.83
N GLY A 487 22.07 14.73 -7.90
CA GLY A 487 20.94 15.63 -7.82
C GLY A 487 19.80 15.38 -8.83
N ARG A 488 19.80 14.26 -9.56
CA ARG A 488 18.84 14.00 -10.66
C ARG A 488 17.51 13.36 -10.23
N ILE A 489 17.28 13.16 -8.92
CA ILE A 489 16.07 12.48 -8.40
C ILE A 489 15.11 13.49 -7.77
N LEU A 490 15.60 14.31 -6.86
CA LEU A 490 14.84 15.36 -6.18
C LEU A 490 14.91 16.66 -6.97
N PRO A 491 13.95 17.59 -6.82
CA PRO A 491 14.11 18.93 -7.36
C PRO A 491 15.31 19.64 -6.71
N PRO A 492 15.81 20.75 -7.29
CA PRO A 492 16.87 21.53 -6.70
C PRO A 492 16.39 22.20 -5.40
N ILE A 493 16.66 21.57 -4.27
CA ILE A 493 16.33 22.06 -2.94
C ILE A 493 17.63 22.39 -2.22
N ARG A 494 17.76 23.64 -1.78
CA ARG A 494 18.95 24.12 -1.06
C ARG A 494 18.84 23.99 0.45
N HIS A 495 17.64 24.18 1.00
CA HIS A 495 17.39 24.21 2.44
C HIS A 495 16.71 22.92 2.89
N TRP A 496 17.36 22.19 3.80
CA TRP A 496 16.90 20.89 4.29
C TRP A 496 16.82 20.82 5.81
N VAL A 497 15.72 20.25 6.30
CA VAL A 497 15.67 19.65 7.62
C VAL A 497 15.97 18.17 7.49
N ILE A 498 16.88 17.68 8.31
CA ILE A 498 17.19 16.26 8.44
C ILE A 498 16.71 15.80 9.82
N ASP A 499 15.47 15.32 9.87
CA ASP A 499 14.89 14.85 11.14
C ASP A 499 15.46 13.48 11.53
N GLU A 500 15.61 13.23 12.85
CA GLU A 500 16.26 12.02 13.38
C GLU A 500 17.69 11.81 12.81
N ALA A 501 18.46 12.90 12.76
CA ALA A 501 19.78 12.96 12.12
C ALA A 501 20.81 11.95 12.69
N HIS A 502 20.62 11.47 13.92
CA HIS A 502 21.45 10.42 14.51
C HIS A 502 21.48 9.11 13.68
N SER A 503 20.53 8.91 12.80
CA SER A 503 20.44 7.71 11.94
C SER A 503 21.12 7.87 10.56
N ILE A 504 21.60 9.07 10.22
CA ILE A 504 22.15 9.41 8.89
C ILE A 504 23.32 8.50 8.52
N GLU A 505 24.30 8.32 9.41
CA GLU A 505 25.49 7.55 9.10
C GLU A 505 25.14 6.11 8.73
N ARG A 506 24.26 5.49 9.49
CA ARG A 506 23.80 4.11 9.24
C ARG A 506 23.08 4.02 7.91
N GLU A 507 22.21 4.99 7.60
CA GLU A 507 21.46 4.99 6.35
C GLU A 507 22.36 5.28 5.15
N ALA A 508 23.33 6.19 5.26
CA ALA A 508 24.33 6.45 4.23
C ALA A 508 25.13 5.18 3.90
N ARG A 509 25.64 4.50 4.93
CA ARG A 509 26.33 3.21 4.76
C ARG A 509 25.47 2.19 4.04
N ARG A 510 24.19 2.07 4.42
CA ARG A 510 23.24 1.15 3.79
C ARG A 510 22.98 1.48 2.31
N GLN A 511 22.81 2.76 1.99
CA GLN A 511 22.50 3.19 0.61
C GLN A 511 23.70 3.08 -0.34
N TRP A 512 24.91 3.22 0.17
CA TRP A 512 26.14 3.10 -0.61
C TRP A 512 26.75 1.69 -0.56
N ALA A 513 26.26 0.84 0.33
CA ALA A 513 26.65 -0.56 0.35
C ALA A 513 26.21 -1.27 -0.93
N ARG A 514 27.09 -2.11 -1.45
CA ARG A 514 26.73 -3.06 -2.50
C ARG A 514 26.50 -4.41 -1.84
N VAL A 515 25.30 -4.92 -1.98
CA VAL A 515 24.90 -6.22 -1.42
C VAL A 515 24.75 -7.20 -2.56
N VAL A 516 25.33 -8.36 -2.42
CA VAL A 516 25.11 -9.51 -3.30
C VAL A 516 24.68 -10.67 -2.40
N SER A 517 23.54 -11.27 -2.68
CA SER A 517 23.02 -12.39 -1.90
C SER A 517 22.85 -13.64 -2.77
N ALA A 518 23.02 -14.81 -2.15
CA ALA A 518 22.82 -16.09 -2.84
C ALA A 518 21.39 -16.21 -3.37
N ASP A 519 20.39 -15.80 -2.58
CA ASP A 519 18.98 -15.89 -2.96
C ASP A 519 18.62 -14.95 -4.11
N GLU A 520 19.08 -13.70 -4.10
CA GLU A 520 18.85 -12.77 -5.22
C GLU A 520 19.52 -13.25 -6.51
N SER A 521 20.73 -13.79 -6.40
CA SER A 521 21.45 -14.37 -7.52
C SER A 521 20.69 -15.57 -8.10
N ARG A 522 20.23 -16.49 -7.25
CA ARG A 522 19.41 -17.64 -7.63
C ARG A 522 18.13 -17.21 -8.34
N VAL A 523 17.39 -16.26 -7.76
CA VAL A 523 16.14 -15.72 -8.36
C VAL A 523 16.42 -15.07 -9.72
N LEU A 524 17.54 -14.34 -9.86
CA LEU A 524 17.95 -13.76 -11.14
C LEU A 524 18.14 -14.85 -12.20
N PHE A 525 18.91 -15.88 -11.89
CA PHE A 525 19.17 -16.98 -12.83
C PHE A 525 17.93 -17.81 -13.13
N GLU A 526 17.04 -18.06 -12.17
CA GLU A 526 15.74 -18.70 -12.39
C GLU A 526 14.85 -17.87 -13.36
N ARG A 527 14.85 -16.54 -13.23
CA ARG A 527 14.10 -15.65 -14.13
C ARG A 527 14.70 -15.58 -15.54
N LEU A 528 16.02 -15.57 -15.66
CA LEU A 528 16.68 -15.71 -16.96
C LEU A 528 16.36 -17.08 -17.58
N GLY A 529 16.37 -18.10 -16.74
CA GLY A 529 15.88 -19.43 -17.06
C GLY A 529 16.88 -20.34 -17.75
N GLY A 530 16.48 -21.61 -17.80
CA GLY A 530 17.21 -22.71 -18.45
C GLY A 530 16.45 -23.23 -19.69
N SER A 531 16.55 -24.54 -19.91
CA SER A 531 15.91 -25.20 -21.05
C SER A 531 14.38 -25.33 -20.94
N SER A 532 13.81 -25.25 -19.73
CA SER A 532 12.38 -25.51 -19.47
C SER A 532 11.61 -24.32 -18.91
N THR A 533 12.27 -23.38 -18.20
CA THR A 533 11.62 -22.26 -17.52
C THR A 533 12.37 -20.95 -17.73
N GLY A 534 11.71 -19.81 -17.48
CA GLY A 534 12.27 -18.48 -17.54
C GLY A 534 12.27 -17.85 -18.92
N ALA A 535 12.82 -16.64 -19.02
CA ALA A 535 12.78 -15.82 -20.23
C ALA A 535 13.43 -16.48 -21.45
N LEU A 536 14.58 -17.14 -21.28
CA LEU A 536 15.27 -17.81 -22.39
C LEU A 536 14.49 -19.01 -22.93
N SER A 537 13.80 -19.76 -22.06
CA SER A 537 12.91 -20.82 -22.49
C SER A 537 11.73 -20.30 -23.30
N GLN A 538 11.13 -19.19 -22.87
CA GLN A 538 10.04 -18.55 -23.63
C GLN A 538 10.53 -18.08 -25.00
N VAL A 539 11.65 -17.36 -25.06
CA VAL A 539 12.27 -16.94 -26.33
C VAL A 539 12.56 -18.12 -27.24
N SER A 540 13.06 -19.25 -26.70
CA SER A 540 13.30 -20.46 -27.49
C SER A 540 12.03 -21.04 -28.10
N ARG A 541 10.92 -21.06 -27.34
CA ARG A 541 9.61 -21.52 -27.83
C ARG A 541 9.07 -20.60 -28.94
N ASP A 542 9.14 -19.30 -28.74
CA ASP A 542 8.64 -18.31 -29.70
C ASP A 542 9.45 -18.37 -31.01
N LEU A 543 10.77 -18.54 -30.92
CA LEU A 543 11.65 -18.69 -32.07
C LEU A 543 11.44 -20.02 -32.82
N ALA A 544 11.09 -21.10 -32.12
CA ALA A 544 10.86 -22.39 -32.73
C ALA A 544 9.69 -22.42 -33.71
N THR A 545 8.73 -21.48 -33.54
CA THR A 545 7.56 -21.29 -34.43
C THR A 545 7.77 -20.24 -35.51
N SER A 546 8.92 -19.57 -35.55
CA SER A 546 9.21 -18.47 -36.47
C SER A 546 10.13 -18.88 -37.63
N GLU A 547 9.79 -18.50 -38.86
CA GLU A 547 10.64 -18.74 -40.04
C GLU A 547 11.97 -17.97 -39.94
N GLY A 548 13.06 -18.60 -40.37
CA GLY A 548 14.40 -18.00 -40.40
C GLY A 548 15.09 -17.87 -39.04
N SER A 549 14.58 -18.53 -38.00
CA SER A 549 15.02 -18.37 -36.59
C SER A 549 16.29 -19.17 -36.20
N THR A 550 16.88 -19.97 -37.07
CA THR A 550 17.97 -20.91 -36.73
C THR A 550 19.17 -20.23 -36.05
N LEU A 551 19.60 -19.07 -36.53
CA LEU A 551 20.68 -18.29 -35.91
C LEU A 551 20.32 -17.85 -34.47
N TYR A 552 19.12 -17.37 -34.28
CA TYR A 552 18.64 -16.90 -32.96
C TYR A 552 18.43 -18.03 -31.98
N LEU A 553 17.98 -19.22 -32.44
CA LEU A 553 17.92 -20.44 -31.64
C LEU A 553 19.31 -20.85 -31.15
N GLY A 554 20.33 -20.78 -32.00
CA GLY A 554 21.72 -21.04 -31.62
C GLY A 554 22.24 -20.06 -30.58
N LEU A 555 21.93 -18.76 -30.73
CA LEU A 555 22.30 -17.76 -29.75
C LEU A 555 21.58 -17.96 -28.40
N THR A 556 20.29 -18.33 -28.43
CA THR A 556 19.51 -18.59 -27.21
C THR A 556 20.04 -19.82 -26.49
N ALA A 557 20.41 -20.90 -27.20
CA ALA A 557 21.02 -22.08 -26.60
C ALA A 557 22.38 -21.75 -25.95
N LYS A 558 23.21 -20.94 -26.62
CA LYS A 558 24.46 -20.44 -26.05
C LYS A 558 24.23 -19.58 -24.80
N ALA A 559 23.25 -18.70 -24.84
CA ALA A 559 22.87 -17.87 -23.66
C ALA A 559 22.42 -18.75 -22.50
N THR A 560 21.57 -19.77 -22.75
CA THR A 560 21.12 -20.73 -21.74
C THR A 560 22.27 -21.47 -21.07
N SER A 561 23.24 -21.97 -21.87
CA SER A 561 24.41 -22.63 -21.31
C SER A 561 25.33 -21.69 -20.53
N THR A 562 25.41 -20.44 -20.93
CA THR A 562 26.19 -19.39 -20.23
C THR A 562 25.52 -19.04 -18.89
N VAL A 563 24.21 -18.89 -18.87
CA VAL A 563 23.44 -18.65 -17.62
C VAL A 563 23.62 -19.80 -16.65
N ALA A 564 23.56 -21.04 -17.11
CA ALA A 564 23.76 -22.21 -16.25
C ALA A 564 25.18 -22.22 -15.64
N ARG A 565 26.22 -21.95 -16.43
CA ARG A 565 27.61 -21.86 -15.92
C ARG A 565 27.78 -20.72 -14.93
N ALA A 566 27.24 -19.53 -15.23
CA ALA A 566 27.30 -18.40 -14.34
C ALA A 566 26.57 -18.65 -13.00
N SER A 567 25.43 -19.36 -13.07
CA SER A 567 24.68 -19.75 -11.86
C SER A 567 25.50 -20.69 -10.96
N MET A 568 26.20 -21.67 -11.55
CA MET A 568 27.09 -22.56 -10.80
C MET A 568 28.28 -21.80 -10.20
N ALA A 569 28.95 -20.98 -10.99
CA ALA A 569 30.11 -20.22 -10.53
C ALA A 569 29.76 -19.27 -9.36
N ILE A 570 28.62 -18.61 -9.41
CA ILE A 570 28.14 -17.77 -8.31
C ILE A 570 27.79 -18.60 -7.06
N ALA A 571 27.19 -19.78 -7.23
CA ALA A 571 26.94 -20.69 -6.10
C ALA A 571 28.26 -21.11 -5.42
N ASP A 572 29.27 -21.48 -6.21
CA ASP A 572 30.60 -21.84 -5.70
C ASP A 572 31.26 -20.69 -4.93
N VAL A 573 31.11 -19.44 -5.41
CA VAL A 573 31.58 -18.24 -4.69
C VAL A 573 30.90 -18.11 -3.32
N PHE A 574 29.57 -18.30 -3.25
CA PHE A 574 28.86 -18.22 -1.96
C PHE A 574 29.21 -19.35 -1.01
N ASP A 575 29.47 -20.54 -1.53
CA ASP A 575 29.96 -21.67 -0.75
C ASP A 575 31.37 -21.40 -0.20
N GLY A 576 32.24 -20.82 -1.02
CA GLY A 576 33.57 -20.36 -0.60
C GLY A 576 33.51 -19.31 0.51
N VAL A 577 32.61 -18.32 0.39
CA VAL A 577 32.39 -17.30 1.46
C VAL A 577 31.90 -17.96 2.75
N ARG A 578 30.99 -18.93 2.69
CA ARG A 578 30.53 -19.67 3.87
C ARG A 578 31.65 -20.47 4.52
N GLU A 579 32.47 -21.14 3.73
CA GLU A 579 33.62 -21.91 4.24
C GLU A 579 34.66 -20.98 4.88
N LEU A 580 34.99 -19.85 4.26
CA LEU A 580 35.86 -18.83 4.81
C LEU A 580 35.33 -18.32 6.16
N GLY A 581 34.01 -18.04 6.25
CA GLY A 581 33.36 -17.64 7.49
C GLY A 581 33.41 -18.71 8.57
N ARG A 582 33.27 -19.98 8.22
CA ARG A 582 33.34 -21.12 9.13
C ARG A 582 34.74 -21.32 9.70
N ARG A 583 35.77 -21.23 8.86
CA ARG A 583 37.19 -21.36 9.29
C ARG A 583 37.61 -20.23 10.21
N ALA A 584 37.25 -19.01 9.87
CA ALA A 584 37.59 -17.83 10.65
C ALA A 584 36.98 -17.81 12.07
N ARG A 585 35.94 -18.62 12.35
CA ARG A 585 35.11 -18.53 13.58
C ARG A 585 34.95 -19.83 14.37
N GLY A 586 35.65 -20.87 14.03
CA GLY A 586 35.58 -22.11 14.81
C GLY A 586 34.21 -22.80 14.81
N GLY A 587 33.38 -22.66 13.74
CA GLY A 587 32.22 -23.52 13.51
C GLY A 587 30.82 -22.95 13.75
N TYR A 588 30.65 -21.64 13.95
CA TYR A 588 29.32 -21.01 14.10
C TYR A 588 28.75 -20.52 12.77
N ASP A 589 27.57 -21.01 12.36
CA ASP A 589 26.97 -20.79 11.03
C ASP A 589 26.34 -19.39 10.81
N ASN A 590 25.97 -18.63 11.83
CA ASN A 590 25.17 -17.42 11.70
C ASN A 590 25.81 -16.16 12.27
N ALA A 591 27.04 -15.85 11.91
CA ALA A 591 27.68 -14.63 12.40
C ALA A 591 28.27 -13.79 11.28
N ASN A 592 28.27 -12.45 11.47
CA ASN A 592 28.90 -11.52 10.54
C ASN A 592 30.42 -11.70 10.52
N LEU A 593 31.01 -11.92 9.37
CA LEU A 593 32.45 -11.95 9.16
C LEU A 593 32.92 -10.57 8.68
N TRP A 594 33.75 -9.92 9.47
CA TRP A 594 34.42 -8.68 9.06
C TRP A 594 35.70 -9.02 8.29
N ILE A 595 35.77 -8.62 7.03
CA ILE A 595 36.94 -8.81 6.18
C ILE A 595 37.91 -7.64 6.44
N GLY A 596 38.61 -7.72 7.58
CA GLY A 596 39.64 -6.75 7.95
C GLY A 596 40.98 -6.99 7.24
N PRO A 597 42.00 -6.13 7.52
CA PRO A 597 43.34 -6.30 6.94
C PRO A 597 43.95 -7.68 7.21
N GLU A 598 43.87 -8.17 8.42
CA GLU A 598 44.43 -9.49 8.82
C GLU A 598 43.83 -10.65 7.99
N LEU A 599 42.52 -10.67 7.78
CA LEU A 599 41.89 -11.71 6.98
C LEU A 599 42.28 -11.56 5.49
N ARG A 600 42.37 -10.33 4.97
CA ARG A 600 42.77 -10.10 3.59
C ARG A 600 44.21 -10.50 3.26
N GLU A 601 45.08 -10.55 4.26
CA GLU A 601 46.47 -10.98 4.14
C GLU A 601 46.64 -12.50 4.39
N SER A 602 45.59 -13.20 4.80
CA SER A 602 45.63 -14.63 5.08
C SER A 602 45.65 -15.50 3.80
N ASP A 603 46.27 -16.67 3.92
CA ASP A 603 46.26 -17.68 2.83
C ASP A 603 44.85 -18.11 2.48
N ASP A 604 43.96 -18.29 3.47
CA ASP A 604 42.55 -18.64 3.24
C ASP A 604 41.81 -17.62 2.36
N TRP A 605 42.10 -16.32 2.52
CA TRP A 605 41.54 -15.28 1.65
C TRP A 605 42.09 -15.33 0.22
N HIS A 606 43.37 -15.55 0.08
CA HIS A 606 44.01 -15.67 -1.24
C HIS A 606 43.51 -16.90 -2.00
N ASP A 607 43.38 -18.04 -1.32
CA ASP A 607 42.83 -19.27 -1.90
C ASP A 607 41.36 -19.08 -2.33
N PHE A 608 40.57 -18.40 -1.51
CA PHE A 608 39.18 -18.04 -1.85
C PHE A 608 39.14 -17.15 -3.10
N LEU A 609 39.94 -16.08 -3.15
CA LEU A 609 39.97 -15.18 -4.31
C LEU A 609 40.39 -15.90 -5.59
N GLN A 610 41.42 -16.77 -5.52
CA GLN A 610 41.87 -17.54 -6.65
C GLN A 610 40.80 -18.50 -7.16
N SER A 611 40.10 -19.17 -6.26
CA SER A 611 38.96 -20.04 -6.59
C SER A 611 37.82 -19.25 -7.22
N ALA A 612 37.45 -18.09 -6.66
CA ALA A 612 36.41 -17.22 -7.20
C ALA A 612 36.77 -16.68 -8.60
N TYR A 613 38.00 -16.25 -8.83
CA TYR A 613 38.45 -15.76 -10.14
C TYR A 613 38.48 -16.85 -11.23
N THR A 614 38.76 -18.10 -10.85
CA THR A 614 38.76 -19.23 -11.82
C THR A 614 37.36 -19.72 -12.14
N GLY A 615 36.38 -19.49 -11.25
CA GLY A 615 34.99 -19.87 -11.44
C GLY A 615 34.17 -18.89 -12.27
N ILE A 616 34.48 -17.61 -12.20
CA ILE A 616 33.82 -16.53 -12.95
C ILE A 616 34.47 -16.34 -14.31
#